data_3d8172f902f584df6570bf78ebd49621
#
_entry.id   3d8172f902f584df6570bf78ebd49621
#
_cell.length_a   1.000
_cell.length_b   1.000
_cell.length_c   1.000
_cell.angle_alpha   90.00
_cell.angle_beta   90.00
_cell.angle_gamma   90.00
#
_symmetry.space_group_name_H-M   'P 1'
#
loop_
_entity.id
_entity.type
_entity.pdbx_description
1 polymer ?
#
loop_
_entity_poly.entity_id
_entity_poly.type
_entity_poly.pdbx_seq_one_letter_code
_entity_poly.pdbx_strand_id
1 'polypeptide(L)'
;AGCSDGLYRAVATAPISKFEMRKVGFNFAGQTEFFADRWHGTPVMAFAGKRLIVSLVTWHEPLRAVPDSIDEAKIARAVEAACELARKSRGIEHPRIAVCGLNPHAGEDGILGFEEIETINPALDRLRAKYPNLSKALPPDTVFERVLKGEFDCAVSMYHDQGLAPLKALEFDNAVNVSMNLKYVRTSPDHGTGYSIAGKGIASANSFAAAVELALKMC
;
A
#
# COMPACT_ATOMS: atom_id res chain seq x y z
N ALA A 1 18.44 -10.73 -10.09
CA ALA A 1 18.79 -11.63 -11.21
C ALA A 1 17.59 -11.84 -12.12
N GLY A 2 16.79 -12.91 -12.05
CA GLY A 2 15.83 -13.30 -13.09
C GLY A 2 14.95 -12.22 -13.71
N CYS A 3 14.40 -11.26 -12.93
CA CYS A 3 13.67 -10.12 -13.51
C CYS A 3 14.60 -9.17 -14.25
N SER A 4 15.78 -8.89 -13.70
CA SER A 4 16.78 -8.00 -14.33
C SER A 4 17.30 -8.59 -15.64
N ASP A 5 17.37 -9.91 -15.73
CA ASP A 5 17.86 -10.66 -16.89
C ASP A 5 16.76 -10.93 -17.92
N GLY A 6 15.51 -10.45 -17.66
CA GLY A 6 14.37 -10.63 -18.54
C GLY A 6 13.75 -12.05 -18.53
N LEU A 7 14.21 -12.93 -17.63
CA LEU A 7 13.67 -14.29 -17.50
C LEU A 7 12.30 -14.34 -16.85
N TYR A 8 12.04 -13.40 -15.92
CA TYR A 8 10.79 -13.29 -15.18
C TYR A 8 10.21 -11.89 -15.29
N ARG A 9 8.88 -11.79 -15.34
CA ARG A 9 8.16 -10.51 -15.41
C ARG A 9 7.80 -9.96 -14.03
N ALA A 10 7.66 -10.84 -13.03
CA ALA A 10 7.27 -10.49 -11.67
C ALA A 10 7.86 -11.47 -10.66
N VAL A 11 7.75 -11.11 -9.37
CA VAL A 11 8.09 -11.97 -8.23
C VAL A 11 6.93 -11.96 -7.23
N ALA A 12 6.37 -13.14 -6.94
CA ALA A 12 5.52 -13.35 -5.78
C ALA A 12 6.36 -13.98 -4.67
N THR A 13 6.44 -13.34 -3.51
CA THR A 13 7.29 -13.80 -2.39
C THR A 13 6.46 -14.38 -1.26
N ALA A 14 6.91 -15.48 -0.67
CA ALA A 14 6.39 -15.97 0.60
C ALA A 14 6.92 -15.16 1.80
N PRO A 15 6.28 -15.24 2.98
CA PRO A 15 6.77 -14.60 4.19
C PRO A 15 8.16 -15.10 4.59
N ILE A 16 8.96 -14.22 5.21
CA ILE A 16 10.26 -14.56 5.79
C ILE A 16 10.31 -14.23 7.27
N SER A 17 11.09 -14.99 8.03
CA SER A 17 11.48 -14.62 9.39
C SER A 17 12.66 -13.66 9.31
N LYS A 18 12.47 -12.39 9.65
CA LYS A 18 13.58 -11.41 9.71
C LYS A 18 14.67 -11.85 10.67
N PHE A 19 14.29 -12.51 11.78
CA PHE A 19 15.24 -13.02 12.78
C PHE A 19 16.15 -14.10 12.19
N GLU A 20 15.57 -15.09 11.49
CA GLU A 20 16.35 -16.17 10.89
C GLU A 20 17.17 -15.66 9.68
N MET A 21 16.61 -14.78 8.89
CA MET A 21 17.30 -14.22 7.73
C MET A 21 18.52 -13.37 8.11
N ARG A 22 18.49 -12.69 9.26
CA ARG A 22 19.68 -11.98 9.78
C ARG A 22 20.86 -12.89 10.06
N LYS A 23 20.63 -14.13 10.51
CA LYS A 23 21.70 -15.11 10.78
C LYS A 23 22.47 -15.50 9.51
N VAL A 24 21.86 -15.35 8.34
CA VAL A 24 22.48 -15.66 7.04
C VAL A 24 22.85 -14.38 6.24
N GLY A 25 22.96 -13.24 6.92
CA GLY A 25 23.46 -11.99 6.33
C GLY A 25 22.43 -11.14 5.60
N PHE A 26 21.13 -11.35 5.80
CA PHE A 26 20.09 -10.48 5.26
C PHE A 26 19.93 -9.23 6.14
N ASN A 27 20.55 -8.12 5.73
CA ASN A 27 20.64 -6.87 6.51
C ASN A 27 19.61 -5.81 6.10
N PHE A 28 18.45 -6.22 5.58
CA PHE A 28 17.36 -5.31 5.20
C PHE A 28 16.25 -5.32 6.25
N ALA A 29 15.52 -4.21 6.37
CA ALA A 29 14.36 -4.09 7.25
C ALA A 29 13.22 -5.06 6.85
N GLY A 30 13.13 -5.36 5.55
CA GLY A 30 12.19 -6.31 4.98
C GLY A 30 12.48 -6.63 3.53
N GLN A 31 11.59 -7.38 2.90
CA GLN A 31 11.74 -7.73 1.48
C GLN A 31 11.53 -6.53 0.56
N THR A 32 10.69 -5.57 0.93
CA THR A 32 10.47 -4.36 0.15
C THR A 32 11.77 -3.59 -0.04
N GLU A 33 12.50 -3.35 1.04
CA GLU A 33 13.79 -2.65 1.02
C GLU A 33 14.86 -3.44 0.24
N PHE A 34 14.85 -4.76 0.37
CA PHE A 34 15.73 -5.63 -0.42
C PHE A 34 15.52 -5.50 -1.93
N PHE A 35 14.26 -5.48 -2.39
CA PHE A 35 13.96 -5.33 -3.80
C PHE A 35 14.19 -3.90 -4.28
N ALA A 36 13.90 -2.89 -3.46
CA ALA A 36 14.17 -1.49 -3.78
C ALA A 36 15.66 -1.22 -4.02
N ASP A 37 16.54 -1.78 -3.19
CA ASP A 37 17.98 -1.69 -3.34
C ASP A 37 18.45 -2.28 -4.69
N ARG A 38 17.90 -3.43 -5.10
CA ARG A 38 18.31 -4.14 -6.32
C ARG A 38 17.65 -3.64 -7.60
N TRP A 39 16.46 -3.09 -7.51
CA TRP A 39 15.68 -2.67 -8.67
C TRP A 39 15.63 -1.15 -8.86
N HIS A 40 16.30 -0.42 -7.99
CA HIS A 40 16.41 1.04 -8.04
C HIS A 40 15.05 1.72 -8.10
N GLY A 41 14.49 2.03 -6.95
CA GLY A 41 13.24 2.77 -6.82
C GLY A 41 12.99 3.23 -5.40
N THR A 42 12.09 4.18 -5.23
CA THR A 42 11.57 4.56 -3.92
C THR A 42 10.25 3.83 -3.73
N PRO A 43 10.23 2.69 -3.04
CA PRO A 43 9.05 1.85 -2.96
C PRO A 43 7.89 2.58 -2.29
N VAL A 44 6.68 2.19 -2.65
CA VAL A 44 5.46 2.53 -1.93
C VAL A 44 4.77 1.22 -1.54
N MET A 45 4.38 1.12 -0.28
CA MET A 45 3.61 -0.02 0.19
C MET A 45 2.15 0.18 -0.16
N ALA A 46 1.60 -0.74 -0.93
CA ALA A 46 0.19 -0.74 -1.29
C ALA A 46 -0.42 -2.13 -1.13
N PHE A 47 -1.71 -2.19 -1.05
CA PHE A 47 -2.46 -3.43 -0.83
C PHE A 47 -3.67 -3.49 -1.74
N ALA A 48 -3.90 -4.65 -2.31
CA ALA A 48 -5.11 -4.93 -3.08
C ALA A 48 -5.85 -6.13 -2.48
N GLY A 49 -7.07 -5.88 -2.06
CA GLY A 49 -8.06 -6.90 -1.77
C GLY A 49 -9.08 -7.02 -2.91
N LYS A 50 -10.11 -7.84 -2.71
CA LYS A 50 -11.22 -7.95 -3.69
C LYS A 50 -12.04 -6.66 -3.77
N ARG A 51 -12.23 -5.98 -2.64
CA ARG A 51 -13.09 -4.79 -2.50
C ARG A 51 -12.30 -3.51 -2.29
N LEU A 52 -11.18 -3.57 -1.54
CA LEU A 52 -10.37 -2.41 -1.19
C LEU A 52 -9.02 -2.43 -1.91
N ILE A 53 -8.59 -1.26 -2.37
CA ILE A 53 -7.22 -0.94 -2.74
C ILE A 53 -6.77 0.20 -1.83
N VAL A 54 -5.61 0.04 -1.21
CA VAL A 54 -5.05 1.02 -0.27
C VAL A 54 -3.58 1.22 -0.57
N SER A 55 -3.11 2.46 -0.64
CA SER A 55 -1.69 2.81 -0.62
C SER A 55 -1.36 3.62 0.63
N LEU A 56 -0.11 3.58 1.05
CA LEU A 56 0.35 4.22 2.27
C LEU A 56 1.34 5.35 1.98
N VAL A 57 1.13 6.51 2.61
CA VAL A 57 2.07 7.64 2.57
C VAL A 57 3.28 7.32 3.46
N THR A 58 3.03 6.80 4.65
CA THR A 58 4.05 6.35 5.61
C THR A 58 3.75 4.94 6.11
N TRP A 59 4.80 4.18 6.46
CA TRP A 59 4.70 2.84 7.04
C TRP A 59 5.96 2.49 7.86
N HIS A 60 5.87 1.50 8.73
CA HIS A 60 6.96 0.96 9.55
C HIS A 60 7.76 2.01 10.34
N GLU A 61 7.11 3.10 10.72
CA GLU A 61 7.67 4.13 11.58
C GLU A 61 6.77 4.34 12.81
N PRO A 62 7.31 4.84 13.94
CA PRO A 62 6.51 5.13 15.12
C PRO A 62 5.41 6.14 14.82
N LEU A 63 4.19 5.91 15.33
CA LEU A 63 3.04 6.79 15.07
C LEU A 63 3.34 8.27 15.40
N ARG A 64 4.10 8.55 16.44
CA ARG A 64 4.51 9.93 16.83
C ARG A 64 5.40 10.62 15.80
N ALA A 65 6.05 9.86 14.90
CA ALA A 65 6.90 10.43 13.84
C ALA A 65 6.14 10.69 12.54
N VAL A 66 4.94 10.14 12.41
CA VAL A 66 4.14 10.21 11.19
C VAL A 66 3.84 11.65 10.76
N PRO A 67 3.37 12.58 11.63
CA PRO A 67 3.08 13.94 11.22
C PRO A 67 4.29 14.63 10.58
N ASP A 68 5.46 14.53 11.20
CA ASP A 68 6.70 15.15 10.73
C ASP A 68 7.27 14.46 9.47
N SER A 69 6.88 13.23 9.21
CA SER A 69 7.39 12.47 8.07
C SER A 69 6.54 12.60 6.80
N ILE A 70 5.33 13.17 6.90
CA ILE A 70 4.46 13.40 5.75
C ILE A 70 4.98 14.60 4.94
N ASP A 71 5.23 14.38 3.67
CA ASP A 71 5.63 15.42 2.72
C ASP A 71 4.92 15.26 1.37
N GLU A 72 4.98 16.29 0.55
CA GLU A 72 4.37 16.30 -0.79
C GLU A 72 4.85 15.16 -1.69
N ALA A 73 6.14 14.83 -1.62
CA ALA A 73 6.72 13.78 -2.47
C ALA A 73 6.21 12.39 -2.08
N LYS A 74 6.04 12.11 -0.79
CA LYS A 74 5.45 10.86 -0.28
C LYS A 74 3.97 10.77 -0.66
N ILE A 75 3.21 11.86 -0.48
CA ILE A 75 1.79 11.93 -0.90
C ILE A 75 1.68 11.66 -2.39
N ALA A 76 2.49 12.33 -3.22
CA ALA A 76 2.46 12.14 -4.66
C ALA A 76 2.73 10.69 -5.07
N ARG A 77 3.75 10.05 -4.48
CA ARG A 77 4.05 8.64 -4.75
C ARG A 77 2.94 7.70 -4.30
N ALA A 78 2.30 7.97 -3.17
CA ALA A 78 1.20 7.15 -2.68
C ALA A 78 -0.06 7.28 -3.57
N VAL A 79 -0.38 8.50 -4.04
CA VAL A 79 -1.47 8.74 -5.00
C VAL A 79 -1.19 8.03 -6.33
N GLU A 80 0.03 8.16 -6.86
CA GLU A 80 0.44 7.47 -8.09
C GLU A 80 0.34 5.95 -7.95
N ALA A 81 0.81 5.39 -6.83
CA ALA A 81 0.74 3.97 -6.53
C ALA A 81 -0.72 3.46 -6.44
N ALA A 82 -1.63 4.20 -5.79
CA ALA A 82 -3.04 3.86 -5.74
C ALA A 82 -3.68 3.86 -7.13
N CYS A 83 -3.40 4.90 -7.91
CA CYS A 83 -3.89 5.04 -9.29
C CYS A 83 -3.41 3.88 -10.18
N GLU A 84 -2.11 3.62 -10.19
CA GLU A 84 -1.51 2.55 -11.00
C GLU A 84 -2.02 1.17 -10.58
N LEU A 85 -2.13 0.91 -9.28
CA LEU A 85 -2.64 -0.34 -8.77
C LEU A 85 -4.11 -0.57 -9.17
N ALA A 86 -4.96 0.46 -9.08
CA ALA A 86 -6.36 0.39 -9.53
C ALA A 86 -6.45 0.14 -11.05
N ARG A 87 -5.64 0.84 -11.84
CA ARG A 87 -5.59 0.65 -13.29
C ARG A 87 -5.19 -0.77 -13.67
N LYS A 88 -4.08 -1.26 -13.16
CA LYS A 88 -3.53 -2.56 -13.53
C LYS A 88 -4.34 -3.73 -12.97
N SER A 89 -4.81 -3.64 -11.71
CA SER A 89 -5.51 -4.75 -11.06
C SER A 89 -6.99 -4.85 -11.43
N ARG A 90 -7.65 -3.72 -11.76
CA ARG A 90 -9.11 -3.65 -12.00
C ARG A 90 -9.50 -3.08 -13.37
N GLY A 91 -8.53 -2.62 -14.17
CA GLY A 91 -8.80 -2.02 -15.48
C GLY A 91 -9.49 -0.65 -15.42
N ILE A 92 -9.36 0.09 -14.32
CA ILE A 92 -9.97 1.40 -14.16
C ILE A 92 -9.01 2.48 -14.63
N GLU A 93 -9.20 3.01 -15.83
CA GLU A 93 -8.26 3.97 -16.45
C GLU A 93 -8.14 5.29 -15.67
N HIS A 94 -9.23 5.80 -15.12
CA HIS A 94 -9.29 7.07 -14.39
C HIS A 94 -9.92 6.86 -13.00
N PRO A 95 -9.23 6.18 -12.06
CA PRO A 95 -9.80 5.84 -10.77
C PRO A 95 -10.12 7.10 -9.95
N ARG A 96 -11.22 7.01 -9.20
CA ARG A 96 -11.59 7.99 -8.17
C ARG A 96 -10.81 7.63 -6.91
N ILE A 97 -9.95 8.54 -6.47
CA ILE A 97 -9.00 8.31 -5.39
C ILE A 97 -9.45 9.07 -4.15
N ALA A 98 -9.81 8.36 -3.09
CA ALA A 98 -10.05 8.94 -1.79
C ALA A 98 -8.74 9.09 -1.03
N VAL A 99 -8.52 10.23 -0.37
CA VAL A 99 -7.36 10.46 0.48
C VAL A 99 -7.83 10.68 1.91
N CYS A 100 -7.33 9.85 2.84
CA CYS A 100 -7.57 10.05 4.27
C CYS A 100 -6.87 11.31 4.76
N GLY A 101 -7.53 12.07 5.64
CA GLY A 101 -6.81 13.01 6.50
C GLY A 101 -5.92 12.26 7.49
N LEU A 102 -4.98 12.96 8.09
CA LEU A 102 -4.17 12.45 9.19
C LEU A 102 -4.96 12.49 10.51
N ASN A 103 -5.62 13.64 10.74
CA ASN A 103 -6.32 13.95 11.96
C ASN A 103 -7.80 13.50 11.90
N PRO A 104 -8.45 13.33 13.07
CA PRO A 104 -9.90 13.15 13.12
C PRO A 104 -10.61 14.25 12.34
N HIS A 105 -11.72 13.89 11.64
CA HIS A 105 -12.51 14.81 10.82
C HIS A 105 -11.67 15.59 9.77
N ALA A 106 -10.52 15.04 9.34
CA ALA A 106 -9.57 15.72 8.46
C ALA A 106 -9.14 17.11 8.98
N GLY A 107 -8.87 17.20 10.28
CA GLY A 107 -8.38 18.40 10.97
C GLY A 107 -9.45 19.42 11.36
N GLU A 108 -10.69 19.28 10.88
CA GLU A 108 -11.84 20.17 11.20
C GLU A 108 -11.46 21.65 11.14
N ASP A 109 -11.01 22.09 9.95
CA ASP A 109 -10.55 23.45 9.66
C ASP A 109 -9.46 23.98 10.65
N GLY A 110 -8.60 23.07 11.14
CA GLY A 110 -7.47 23.38 12.02
C GLY A 110 -7.78 23.24 13.52
N ILE A 111 -8.99 22.86 13.90
CA ILE A 111 -9.36 22.65 15.32
C ILE A 111 -8.64 21.42 15.89
N LEU A 112 -8.45 20.38 15.06
CA LEU A 112 -7.88 19.10 15.46
C LEU A 112 -6.48 18.83 14.87
N GLY A 113 -5.87 19.81 14.22
CA GLY A 113 -4.56 19.73 13.61
C GLY A 113 -4.48 20.55 12.34
N PHE A 114 -3.27 20.89 11.91
CA PHE A 114 -3.03 21.76 10.76
C PHE A 114 -2.44 21.03 9.55
N GLU A 115 -2.08 19.75 9.67
CA GLU A 115 -1.39 18.98 8.65
C GLU A 115 -2.19 18.90 7.35
N GLU A 116 -3.52 18.86 7.42
CA GLU A 116 -4.39 18.90 6.24
C GLU A 116 -4.32 20.24 5.53
N ILE A 117 -4.25 21.35 6.28
CA ILE A 117 -4.22 22.71 5.74
C ILE A 117 -2.84 23.06 5.20
N GLU A 118 -1.79 22.72 5.95
CA GLU A 118 -0.43 23.18 5.68
C GLU A 118 0.30 22.27 4.67
N THR A 119 0.00 20.96 4.69
CA THR A 119 0.77 19.96 3.93
C THR A 119 -0.10 19.14 2.97
N ILE A 120 -1.15 18.48 3.48
CA ILE A 120 -1.85 17.44 2.71
C ILE A 120 -2.67 18.06 1.58
N ASN A 121 -3.62 18.95 1.87
CA ASN A 121 -4.46 19.55 0.84
C ASN A 121 -3.69 20.37 -0.19
N PRO A 122 -2.68 21.18 0.16
CA PRO A 122 -1.83 21.84 -0.82
C PRO A 122 -1.13 20.88 -1.78
N ALA A 123 -0.64 19.72 -1.29
CA ALA A 123 -0.07 18.68 -2.15
C ALA A 123 -1.11 18.06 -3.08
N LEU A 124 -2.32 17.75 -2.57
CA LEU A 124 -3.41 17.19 -3.35
C LEU A 124 -3.92 18.17 -4.42
N ASP A 125 -3.99 19.46 -4.12
CA ASP A 125 -4.40 20.49 -5.08
C ASP A 125 -3.46 20.55 -6.29
N ARG A 126 -2.14 20.44 -6.08
CA ARG A 126 -1.16 20.35 -7.17
C ARG A 126 -1.30 19.06 -7.98
N LEU A 127 -1.61 17.95 -7.33
CA LEU A 127 -1.74 16.64 -7.96
C LEU A 127 -3.01 16.50 -8.83
N ARG A 128 -4.07 17.30 -8.58
CA ARG A 128 -5.31 17.23 -9.36
C ARG A 128 -5.15 17.56 -10.83
N ALA A 129 -4.13 18.31 -11.21
CA ALA A 129 -3.81 18.53 -12.63
C ALA A 129 -3.53 17.20 -13.37
N LYS A 130 -2.90 16.23 -12.68
CA LYS A 130 -2.59 14.88 -13.20
C LYS A 130 -3.68 13.86 -12.87
N TYR A 131 -4.35 14.02 -11.72
CA TYR A 131 -5.35 13.09 -11.19
C TYR A 131 -6.67 13.84 -10.91
N PRO A 132 -7.50 14.11 -11.94
CA PRO A 132 -8.69 14.97 -11.79
C PRO A 132 -9.74 14.42 -10.81
N ASN A 133 -9.77 13.10 -10.62
CA ASN A 133 -10.69 12.43 -9.70
C ASN A 133 -10.10 12.21 -8.28
N LEU A 134 -9.11 13.01 -7.89
CA LEU A 134 -8.49 12.99 -6.57
C LEU A 134 -9.30 13.83 -5.58
N SER A 135 -9.67 13.26 -4.43
CA SER A 135 -10.36 14.00 -3.37
C SER A 135 -9.46 15.02 -2.67
N LYS A 136 -10.03 15.89 -1.87
CA LYS A 136 -9.33 16.51 -0.72
C LYS A 136 -9.09 15.46 0.35
N ALA A 137 -8.37 15.82 1.41
CA ALA A 137 -8.31 15.03 2.64
C ALA A 137 -9.74 14.86 3.18
N LEU A 138 -10.12 13.62 3.43
CA LEU A 138 -11.46 13.22 3.90
C LEU A 138 -11.35 12.65 5.33
N PRO A 139 -12.42 12.76 6.14
CA PRO A 139 -12.47 12.11 7.44
C PRO A 139 -12.15 10.63 7.35
N PRO A 140 -11.05 10.15 8.00
CA PRO A 140 -10.54 8.80 7.78
C PRO A 140 -11.47 7.68 8.26
N ASP A 141 -12.34 7.97 9.21
CA ASP A 141 -13.35 7.05 9.74
C ASP A 141 -14.46 6.67 8.71
N THR A 142 -14.66 7.50 7.69
CA THR A 142 -15.70 7.28 6.66
C THR A 142 -15.16 6.89 5.28
N VAL A 143 -13.88 7.10 5.02
CA VAL A 143 -13.28 6.87 3.69
C VAL A 143 -13.51 5.44 3.19
N PHE A 144 -13.23 4.45 4.03
CA PHE A 144 -13.28 3.04 3.60
C PHE A 144 -14.71 2.57 3.31
N GLU A 145 -15.67 3.06 4.06
CA GLU A 145 -17.10 2.80 3.81
C GLU A 145 -17.51 3.38 2.44
N ARG A 146 -17.06 4.58 2.10
CA ARG A 146 -17.33 5.23 0.81
C ARG A 146 -16.67 4.48 -0.36
N VAL A 147 -15.46 3.95 -0.17
CA VAL A 147 -14.82 3.04 -1.17
C VAL A 147 -15.67 1.78 -1.34
N LEU A 148 -16.12 1.17 -0.25
CA LEU A 148 -16.95 -0.05 -0.30
C LEU A 148 -18.32 0.17 -0.97
N LYS A 149 -18.86 1.36 -0.88
CA LYS A 149 -20.09 1.79 -1.59
C LYS A 149 -19.86 2.15 -3.06
N GLY A 150 -18.61 2.17 -3.50
CA GLY A 150 -18.26 2.50 -4.88
C GLY A 150 -18.28 3.99 -5.21
N GLU A 151 -18.21 4.88 -4.21
CA GLU A 151 -17.98 6.30 -4.45
C GLU A 151 -16.54 6.57 -4.93
N PHE A 152 -15.58 5.78 -4.42
CA PHE A 152 -14.20 5.79 -4.81
C PHE A 152 -13.72 4.39 -5.19
N ASP A 153 -12.65 4.31 -5.95
CA ASP A 153 -12.09 3.06 -6.47
C ASP A 153 -10.88 2.58 -5.64
N CYS A 154 -10.21 3.50 -4.95
CA CYS A 154 -9.07 3.22 -4.08
C CYS A 154 -8.94 4.31 -2.99
N ALA A 155 -8.15 4.00 -1.95
CA ALA A 155 -7.83 4.92 -0.86
C ALA A 155 -6.33 5.13 -0.71
N VAL A 156 -5.95 6.33 -0.27
CA VAL A 156 -4.60 6.68 0.19
C VAL A 156 -4.67 6.96 1.68
N SER A 157 -3.89 6.25 2.47
CA SER A 157 -3.81 6.40 3.93
C SER A 157 -2.52 7.06 4.34
N MET A 158 -2.57 7.91 5.38
CA MET A 158 -1.41 8.64 5.85
C MET A 158 -0.41 7.73 6.59
N TYR A 159 -0.89 6.69 7.29
CA TYR A 159 -0.04 5.77 8.03
C TYR A 159 -0.57 4.33 7.98
N HIS A 160 0.29 3.40 8.39
CA HIS A 160 0.12 1.96 8.26
C HIS A 160 -1.23 1.47 8.78
N ASP A 161 -1.54 1.66 10.06
CA ASP A 161 -2.74 1.06 10.65
C ASP A 161 -4.03 1.75 10.22
N GLN A 162 -3.98 3.03 9.80
CA GLN A 162 -5.13 3.72 9.21
C GLN A 162 -5.66 2.97 7.99
N GLY A 163 -4.76 2.46 7.14
CA GLY A 163 -5.14 1.71 5.95
C GLY A 163 -5.35 0.22 6.20
N LEU A 164 -4.49 -0.39 7.03
CA LEU A 164 -4.48 -1.84 7.17
C LEU A 164 -5.49 -2.38 8.17
N ALA A 165 -5.88 -1.63 9.19
CA ALA A 165 -6.90 -2.10 10.13
C ALA A 165 -8.23 -2.38 9.41
N PRO A 166 -8.81 -1.43 8.62
CA PRO A 166 -10.03 -1.70 7.87
C PRO A 166 -9.84 -2.76 6.77
N LEU A 167 -8.70 -2.75 6.06
CA LEU A 167 -8.44 -3.76 5.04
C LEU A 167 -8.43 -5.17 5.63
N LYS A 168 -7.68 -5.38 6.72
CA LYS A 168 -7.57 -6.71 7.36
C LYS A 168 -8.85 -7.14 8.05
N ALA A 169 -9.60 -6.23 8.62
CA ALA A 169 -10.90 -6.55 9.19
C ALA A 169 -11.89 -7.10 8.16
N LEU A 170 -11.78 -6.64 6.91
CA LEU A 170 -12.71 -6.99 5.83
C LEU A 170 -12.20 -8.09 4.91
N GLU A 171 -10.90 -8.17 4.66
CA GLU A 171 -10.33 -8.97 3.58
C GLU A 171 -9.03 -9.69 3.94
N PHE A 172 -8.86 -10.12 5.19
CA PHE A 172 -7.62 -10.73 5.70
C PHE A 172 -7.03 -11.79 4.77
N ASP A 173 -7.85 -12.72 4.28
CA ASP A 173 -7.41 -13.86 3.46
C ASP A 173 -7.13 -13.51 2.00
N ASN A 174 -7.55 -12.32 1.55
CA ASN A 174 -7.45 -11.91 0.16
C ASN A 174 -6.53 -10.70 -0.07
N ALA A 175 -6.09 -10.06 1.01
CA ALA A 175 -5.22 -8.90 0.92
C ALA A 175 -3.83 -9.29 0.40
N VAL A 176 -3.40 -8.64 -0.66
CA VAL A 176 -2.08 -8.81 -1.27
C VAL A 176 -1.27 -7.54 -1.06
N ASN A 177 -0.10 -7.68 -0.47
CA ASN A 177 0.88 -6.60 -0.39
C ASN A 177 1.58 -6.44 -1.75
N VAL A 178 1.69 -5.21 -2.23
CA VAL A 178 2.36 -4.85 -3.48
C VAL A 178 3.42 -3.80 -3.18
N SER A 179 4.64 -4.04 -3.63
CA SER A 179 5.70 -3.04 -3.62
C SER A 179 5.60 -2.23 -4.92
N MET A 180 4.93 -1.08 -4.84
CA MET A 180 4.75 -0.16 -5.97
C MET A 180 6.00 0.71 -6.20
N ASN A 181 6.05 1.41 -7.32
CA ASN A 181 7.15 2.31 -7.70
C ASN A 181 8.53 1.62 -7.75
N LEU A 182 8.55 0.35 -8.11
CA LEU A 182 9.75 -0.42 -8.43
C LEU A 182 9.74 -0.80 -9.91
N LYS A 183 10.93 -1.03 -10.47
CA LYS A 183 11.09 -1.39 -11.90
C LYS A 183 10.33 -2.66 -12.28
N TYR A 184 10.21 -3.62 -11.37
CA TYR A 184 9.52 -4.89 -11.61
C TYR A 184 8.42 -5.10 -10.57
N VAL A 185 7.42 -5.87 -10.94
CA VAL A 185 6.30 -6.19 -10.08
C VAL A 185 6.73 -7.13 -8.95
N ARG A 186 6.45 -6.73 -7.71
CA ARG A 186 6.60 -7.61 -6.54
C ARG A 186 5.31 -7.64 -5.74
N THR A 187 4.78 -8.83 -5.53
CA THR A 187 3.61 -9.09 -4.69
C THR A 187 3.97 -10.06 -3.55
N SER A 188 3.19 -10.05 -2.50
CA SER A 188 3.25 -11.07 -1.45
C SER A 188 1.93 -11.19 -0.71
N PRO A 189 1.61 -12.36 -0.13
CA PRO A 189 0.55 -12.45 0.86
C PRO A 189 0.86 -11.55 2.05
N ASP A 190 -0.18 -11.12 2.74
CA ASP A 190 -0.09 -10.23 3.90
C ASP A 190 -0.30 -10.98 5.22
N HIS A 191 0.40 -12.10 5.39
CA HIS A 191 0.43 -12.89 6.62
C HIS A 191 1.86 -13.20 7.08
N GLY A 192 2.01 -13.66 8.33
CA GLY A 192 3.29 -14.06 8.91
C GLY A 192 3.76 -15.44 8.46
N THR A 193 4.88 -15.87 9.01
CA THR A 193 5.58 -17.13 8.67
C THR A 193 4.82 -18.41 9.01
N GLY A 194 3.76 -18.35 9.83
CA GLY A 194 2.89 -19.48 10.12
C GLY A 194 3.56 -20.65 10.84
N TYR A 195 4.58 -20.43 11.68
CA TYR A 195 5.31 -21.49 12.39
C TYR A 195 4.40 -22.44 13.18
N SER A 196 3.30 -21.92 13.74
CA SER A 196 2.35 -22.73 14.53
C SER A 196 1.62 -23.80 13.71
N ILE A 197 1.57 -23.66 12.40
CA ILE A 197 0.91 -24.59 11.47
C ILE A 197 1.88 -25.30 10.52
N ALA A 198 3.18 -25.02 10.64
CA ALA A 198 4.20 -25.63 9.81
C ALA A 198 4.20 -27.16 9.98
N GLY A 199 4.26 -27.90 8.88
CA GLY A 199 4.25 -29.37 8.86
C GLY A 199 2.88 -30.02 9.13
N LYS A 200 1.82 -29.26 9.42
CA LYS A 200 0.49 -29.81 9.74
C LYS A 200 -0.42 -30.02 8.52
N GLY A 201 -0.02 -29.56 7.34
CA GLY A 201 -0.83 -29.68 6.11
C GLY A 201 -2.13 -28.86 6.09
N ILE A 202 -2.29 -27.87 6.98
CA ILE A 202 -3.51 -27.06 7.15
C ILE A 202 -3.36 -25.61 6.69
N ALA A 203 -2.22 -25.25 6.11
CA ALA A 203 -2.00 -23.91 5.61
C ALA A 203 -2.92 -23.61 4.41
N SER A 204 -3.58 -22.44 4.43
CA SER A 204 -4.35 -21.97 3.27
C SER A 204 -3.40 -21.43 2.20
N ALA A 205 -3.60 -21.83 0.94
CA ALA A 205 -2.86 -21.32 -0.20
C ALA A 205 -3.51 -20.04 -0.81
N ASN A 206 -4.69 -19.64 -0.35
CA ASN A 206 -5.52 -18.61 -0.98
C ASN A 206 -4.79 -17.27 -1.11
N SER A 207 -4.15 -16.81 -0.03
CA SER A 207 -3.45 -15.54 0.00
C SER A 207 -2.23 -15.53 -0.93
N PHE A 208 -1.50 -16.65 -1.03
CA PHE A 208 -0.38 -16.76 -1.98
C PHE A 208 -0.86 -16.85 -3.43
N ALA A 209 -1.93 -17.61 -3.70
CA ALA A 209 -2.55 -17.67 -5.02
C ALA A 209 -3.03 -16.27 -5.46
N ALA A 210 -3.70 -15.52 -4.58
CA ALA A 210 -4.10 -14.14 -4.84
C ALA A 210 -2.90 -13.23 -5.18
N ALA A 211 -1.76 -13.41 -4.49
CA ALA A 211 -0.54 -12.66 -4.79
C ALA A 211 0.02 -12.99 -6.17
N VAL A 212 0.00 -14.25 -6.60
CA VAL A 212 0.42 -14.67 -7.95
C VAL A 212 -0.53 -14.13 -9.01
N GLU A 213 -1.84 -14.26 -8.80
CA GLU A 213 -2.85 -13.74 -9.73
C GLU A 213 -2.74 -12.23 -9.94
N LEU A 214 -2.52 -11.49 -8.84
CA LEU A 214 -2.31 -10.04 -8.93
C LEU A 214 -1.02 -9.71 -9.68
N ALA A 215 0.08 -10.43 -9.42
CA ALA A 215 1.33 -10.23 -10.15
C ALA A 215 1.15 -10.40 -11.66
N LEU A 216 0.38 -11.40 -12.09
CA LEU A 216 0.07 -11.62 -13.50
C LEU A 216 -0.74 -10.49 -14.14
N LYS A 217 -1.70 -9.91 -13.39
CA LYS A 217 -2.49 -8.76 -13.86
C LYS A 217 -1.67 -7.48 -13.98
N MET A 218 -0.63 -7.35 -13.15
CA MET A 218 0.21 -6.16 -13.13
C MET A 218 1.35 -6.16 -14.16
N CYS A 219 1.64 -7.31 -14.76
CA CYS A 219 2.60 -7.45 -15.85
C CYS A 219 2.02 -7.09 -17.19
#